data_b787870373d3f1c40ad13fb2f1d8f06c
#
_entry.id   b787870373d3f1c40ad13fb2f1d8f06c
#
_cell.length_a   1.000
_cell.length_b   1.000
_cell.length_c   1.000
_cell.angle_alpha   90.00
_cell.angle_beta   90.00
_cell.angle_gamma   90.00
#
_symmetry.space_group_name_H-M   'P 1'
#
loop_
_entity.id
_entity.type
_entity.pdbx_description
1 polymer ?
#
loop_
_entity_poly.entity_id
_entity_poly.type
_entity_poly.pdbx_seq_one_letter_code
_entity_poly.pdbx_strand_id
1 'polypeptide(L)' 'LGDTVRILSGPFAAFTGKVEGINQAKLLLKVRVEIFGRETPVKLGFDDAERVSSR' A
#
# COMPACT_ATOMS: atom_id res chain seq x y z
N LEU A 1 -5.70 4.28 -8.69
CA LEU A 1 -5.29 2.91 -8.92
C LEU A 1 -3.98 2.88 -9.67
N GLY A 2 -3.15 1.94 -9.31
CA GLY A 2 -1.86 1.84 -9.95
C GLY A 2 -0.80 2.75 -9.37
N ASP A 3 -1.17 3.54 -8.39
CA ASP A 3 -0.20 4.41 -7.74
C ASP A 3 0.71 3.60 -6.84
N THR A 4 1.93 4.08 -6.71
CA THR A 4 2.87 3.48 -5.78
C THR A 4 2.80 4.21 -4.47
N VAL A 5 2.71 3.43 -3.39
CA VAL A 5 2.66 4.02 -2.05
C VAL A 5 3.70 3.31 -1.19
N ARG A 6 4.14 4.00 -0.18
CA ARG A 6 5.06 3.44 0.79
C ARG A 6 4.34 3.25 2.11
N ILE A 7 4.54 2.10 2.71
CA ILE A 7 3.91 1.78 3.98
C ILE A 7 4.69 2.47 5.09
N LEU A 8 3.99 3.22 5.92
CA LEU A 8 4.64 4.02 6.94
C LEU A 8 4.74 3.32 8.27
N SER A 9 3.87 2.37 8.54
CA SER A 9 3.88 1.72 9.84
C SER A 9 3.42 0.28 9.69
N GLY A 10 3.57 -0.47 10.78
CA GLY A 10 3.18 -1.85 10.79
C GLY A 10 4.33 -2.77 10.43
N PRO A 11 4.06 -4.05 10.28
CA PRO A 11 5.13 -5.02 9.99
C PRO A 11 5.76 -4.83 8.63
N PHE A 12 5.12 -4.10 7.73
CA PHE A 12 5.65 -3.88 6.40
C PHE A 12 6.12 -2.45 6.19
N ALA A 13 6.45 -1.76 7.27
CA ALA A 13 6.91 -0.37 7.17
C ALA A 13 8.14 -0.28 6.26
N ALA A 14 8.21 0.79 5.49
CA ALA A 14 9.28 1.06 4.53
C ALA A 14 9.21 0.21 3.27
N PHE A 15 8.27 -0.71 3.18
CA PHE A 15 8.04 -1.41 1.93
C PHE A 15 7.20 -0.53 1.01
N THR A 16 7.34 -0.73 -0.28
CA THR A 16 6.50 -0.05 -1.24
C THR A 16 5.63 -1.05 -1.95
N GLY A 17 4.50 -0.59 -2.40
CA GLY A 17 3.59 -1.45 -3.12
C GLY A 17 2.70 -0.63 -4.02
N LYS A 18 1.89 -1.31 -4.81
CA LYS A 18 0.97 -0.64 -5.71
C LYS A 18 -0.44 -0.77 -5.20
N VAL A 19 -1.20 0.29 -5.34
CA VAL A 19 -2.59 0.30 -4.91
C VAL A 19 -3.42 -0.51 -5.88
N GLU A 20 -4.11 -1.52 -5.36
CA GLU A 20 -5.01 -2.32 -6.15
C GLU A 20 -6.44 -1.83 -6.05
N GLY A 21 -6.78 -1.26 -4.93
CA GLY A 21 -8.14 -0.82 -4.73
C GLY A 21 -8.23 0.08 -3.52
N ILE A 22 -9.35 0.75 -3.41
CA ILE A 22 -9.59 1.69 -2.32
C ILE A 22 -10.96 1.38 -1.76
N ASN A 23 -11.03 1.22 -0.45
CA ASN A 23 -12.30 1.04 0.23
C ASN A 23 -12.62 2.34 0.96
N GLN A 24 -13.41 3.16 0.32
CA GLN A 24 -13.72 4.46 0.89
C GLN A 24 -14.64 4.36 2.09
N ALA A 25 -15.45 3.32 2.14
CA ALA A 25 -16.35 3.17 3.27
C ALA A 25 -15.59 2.92 4.56
N LYS A 26 -14.46 2.25 4.48
CA LYS A 26 -13.65 1.96 5.66
C LYS A 26 -12.34 2.72 5.67
N LEU A 27 -12.13 3.56 4.67
CA LEU A 27 -10.91 4.36 4.55
C LEU A 27 -9.67 3.49 4.56
N LEU A 28 -9.73 2.43 3.77
CA LEU A 28 -8.62 1.51 3.67
C LEU A 28 -8.11 1.45 2.25
N LEU A 29 -6.82 1.23 2.12
CA LEU A 29 -6.18 1.00 0.84
C LEU A 29 -5.81 -0.46 0.75
N LYS A 30 -6.05 -1.03 -0.42
CA LYS A 30 -5.60 -2.38 -0.69
C LYS A 30 -4.35 -2.27 -1.55
N VAL A 31 -3.24 -2.66 -0.99
CA VAL A 31 -1.93 -2.47 -1.61
C VAL A 31 -1.31 -3.83 -1.82
N ARG A 32 -0.70 -4.02 -2.97
CA ARG A 32 0.02 -5.25 -3.25
C ARG A 32 1.50 -4.99 -3.07
N VAL A 33 2.09 -5.71 -2.14
CA VAL A 33 3.50 -5.56 -1.81
C VAL A 33 4.23 -6.82 -2.23
N GLU A 34 5.37 -6.65 -2.87
CA GLU A 34 6.18 -7.81 -3.26
C GLU A 34 7.19 -8.10 -2.15
N ILE A 35 7.07 -9.27 -1.57
CA ILE A 35 7.94 -9.70 -0.49
C ILE A 35 8.54 -11.04 -0.88
N PHE A 36 9.86 -11.07 -0.98
CA PHE A 36 10.58 -12.30 -1.33
C PHE A 36 10.07 -12.92 -2.63
N GLY A 37 9.80 -12.05 -3.60
CA GLY A 37 9.34 -12.54 -4.89
C GLY A 37 7.87 -12.93 -4.93
N ARG A 38 7.14 -12.68 -3.86
CA ARG A 38 5.73 -12.99 -3.80
C ARG A 38 4.93 -11.72 -3.61
N GLU A 39 3.80 -11.67 -4.26
CA GLU A 39 2.91 -10.54 -4.10
C GLU A 39 1.95 -10.83 -2.97
N THR A 40 1.95 -9.94 -1.99
CA THR A 40 1.13 -10.12 -0.79
C THR A 40 0.19 -8.93 -0.69
N PRO A 41 -1.12 -9.17 -0.62
CA PRO A 41 -2.06 -8.07 -0.43
C PRO A 41 -2.03 -7.59 1.02
N VAL A 42 -1.98 -6.28 1.18
CA VAL A 42 -1.92 -5.67 2.50
C VAL A 42 -2.98 -4.59 2.54
N LYS A 43 -3.71 -4.54 3.63
CA LYS A 43 -4.71 -3.50 3.85
C LYS A 43 -4.13 -2.46 4.79
N LEU A 44 -4.21 -1.22 4.38
CA LEU A 44 -3.64 -0.10 5.13
C LEU A 44 -4.68 0.99 5.28
N GLY A 45 -4.61 1.71 6.39
CA GLY A 45 -5.39 2.92 6.50
C GLY A 45 -4.78 3.99 5.62
N PHE A 46 -5.58 4.98 5.28
CA PHE A 46 -5.09 6.08 4.45
C PHE A 46 -3.90 6.79 5.10
N ASP A 47 -3.86 6.79 6.42
CA ASP A 47 -2.78 7.45 7.13
C ASP A 47 -1.53 6.60 7.24
N ASP A 48 -1.63 5.32 6.92
CA ASP A 48 -0.50 4.42 7.04
C ASP A 48 0.25 4.24 5.74
N ALA A 49 -0.16 4.95 4.71
CA ALA A 49 0.49 4.84 3.42
C ALA A 49 0.79 6.24 2.91
N GLU A 50 1.94 6.38 2.29
CA GLU A 50 2.36 7.63 1.71
C GLU A 50 2.49 7.44 0.21
N ARG A 51 1.86 8.31 -0.56
CA ARG A 51 1.98 8.23 -2.01
C ARG A 51 3.39 8.58 -2.42
N VAL A 52 4.01 7.67 -3.12
CA VAL A 52 5.31 7.91 -3.69
C VAL A 52 5.10 8.20 -5.16
N SER A 53 5.10 9.45 -5.51
CA SER A 53 4.86 9.83 -6.88
C SER A 53 6.10 9.59 -7.68
N SER A 54 5.96 8.83 -8.70
CA SER A 54 7.08 8.64 -9.54
C SER A 54 6.97 9.41 -10.77
N ARG A 55 6.36 10.09 -10.97
CA ARG A 55 6.36 10.70 -12.02
C ARG A 55 6.38 10.83 -12.56
#